data_ae5fc3ed2b288f11baa29d41e07188cf
#
_entry.id   ae5fc3ed2b288f11baa29d41e07188cf
#
_cell.length_a   1.000
_cell.length_b   1.000
_cell.length_c   1.000
_cell.angle_alpha   90.00
_cell.angle_beta   90.00
_cell.angle_gamma   90.00
#
_symmetry.space_group_name_H-M   'P 1'
#
loop_
_entity.id
_entity.type
_entity.pdbx_description
1 polymer ?
#
loop_
_entity_poly.entity_id
_entity_poly.type
_entity_poly.pdbx_seq_one_letter_code
_entity_poly.pdbx_strand_id
1 'polypeptide(L)'
;IQEEHLAHVQKIADRERAPMYVVGETTGDAHFAFQQADGVRPFDLDVAQMFGHSPKTIMQDETVERKYENVVYQNSQLEEYLTQVLRLEAVACKDWLTNKVDRSVTGKIARKQCVGELQLPLADCGVVALDYRGKYGIATAIGHAPQAGLASPQAGSVLSVAEALTNIVWAPLNEGLDSVSLSANWMWPCRS
;
A
#
# COMPACT_ATOMS: atom_id res chain seq x y z
N ILE A 1 0.36 -10.62 23.26
CA ILE A 1 -0.77 -11.56 23.50
C ILE A 1 -1.42 -11.16 24.81
N GLN A 2 -2.74 -11.17 24.88
CA GLN A 2 -3.46 -10.97 26.15
C GLN A 2 -3.26 -12.18 27.06
N GLU A 3 -3.17 -11.96 28.36
CA GLU A 3 -2.88 -13.00 29.35
C GLU A 3 -3.86 -14.18 29.26
N GLU A 4 -5.14 -13.91 29.04
CA GLU A 4 -6.20 -14.92 28.89
C GLU A 4 -5.97 -15.88 27.71
N HIS A 5 -5.17 -15.48 26.72
CA HIS A 5 -4.87 -16.29 25.54
C HIS A 5 -3.55 -17.05 25.64
N LEU A 6 -2.74 -16.82 26.68
CA LEU A 6 -1.43 -17.48 26.83
C LEU A 6 -1.53 -19.00 26.81
N ALA A 7 -2.46 -19.57 27.60
CA ALA A 7 -2.63 -21.02 27.66
C ALA A 7 -3.07 -21.63 26.33
N HIS A 8 -3.85 -20.90 25.53
CA HIS A 8 -4.26 -21.35 24.20
C HIS A 8 -3.09 -21.34 23.22
N VAL A 9 -2.31 -20.27 23.22
CA VAL A 9 -1.14 -20.13 22.34
C VAL A 9 -0.05 -21.14 22.73
N GLN A 10 0.14 -21.42 24.03
CA GLN A 10 1.07 -22.44 24.49
C GLN A 10 0.69 -23.82 23.94
N LYS A 11 -0.60 -24.20 23.98
CA LYS A 11 -1.05 -25.48 23.40
C LYS A 11 -0.78 -25.58 21.90
N ILE A 12 -0.89 -24.47 21.16
CA ILE A 12 -0.57 -24.44 19.74
C ILE A 12 0.94 -24.62 19.56
N ALA A 13 1.75 -23.90 20.32
CA ALA A 13 3.20 -24.00 20.28
C ALA A 13 3.68 -25.43 20.57
N ASP A 14 3.13 -26.08 21.60
CA ASP A 14 3.45 -27.46 21.97
C ASP A 14 3.08 -28.45 20.86
N ARG A 15 1.89 -28.26 20.24
CA ARG A 15 1.45 -29.09 19.12
C ARG A 15 2.38 -28.95 17.91
N GLU A 16 2.81 -27.76 17.60
CA GLU A 16 3.70 -27.45 16.47
C GLU A 16 5.18 -27.70 16.82
N ARG A 17 5.50 -28.13 18.05
CA ARG A 17 6.87 -28.30 18.55
C ARG A 17 7.71 -27.03 18.44
N ALA A 18 7.07 -25.86 18.58
CA ALA A 18 7.69 -24.55 18.56
C ALA A 18 7.94 -24.07 19.98
N PRO A 19 9.18 -23.88 20.42
CA PRO A 19 9.46 -23.34 21.75
C PRO A 19 8.81 -21.99 21.96
N MET A 20 8.11 -21.80 23.06
CA MET A 20 7.46 -20.54 23.43
C MET A 20 7.82 -20.18 24.87
N TYR A 21 8.20 -18.93 25.08
CA TYR A 21 8.54 -18.39 26.40
C TYR A 21 7.83 -17.07 26.61
N VAL A 22 7.27 -16.89 27.80
CA VAL A 22 6.79 -15.58 28.26
C VAL A 22 7.98 -14.83 28.82
N VAL A 23 8.45 -13.81 28.13
CA VAL A 23 9.68 -13.10 28.47
C VAL A 23 9.44 -11.74 29.12
N GLY A 24 8.19 -11.31 29.23
CA GLY A 24 7.83 -10.03 29.83
C GLY A 24 6.40 -9.62 29.53
N GLU A 25 6.05 -8.45 29.99
CA GLU A 25 4.75 -7.82 29.81
C GLU A 25 4.90 -6.36 29.34
N THR A 26 3.87 -5.85 28.71
CA THR A 26 3.82 -4.44 28.28
C THR A 26 3.22 -3.62 29.39
N THR A 27 3.98 -2.67 29.93
CA THR A 27 3.60 -1.81 31.06
C THR A 27 2.84 -0.56 30.65
N GLY A 28 3.00 -0.12 29.40
CA GLY A 28 2.34 1.08 28.87
C GLY A 28 2.95 2.41 29.33
N ASP A 29 4.09 2.35 30.03
CA ASP A 29 4.78 3.53 30.59
C ASP A 29 5.85 4.11 29.66
N ALA A 30 5.94 3.59 28.43
CA ALA A 30 6.97 3.96 27.45
C ALA A 30 8.40 3.72 27.96
N HIS A 31 8.58 2.76 28.85
CA HIS A 31 9.85 2.35 29.41
C HIS A 31 10.20 0.93 28.97
N PHE A 32 11.46 0.65 28.69
CA PHE A 32 11.94 -0.67 28.34
C PHE A 32 13.04 -1.11 29.28
N ALA A 33 12.83 -2.19 29.99
CA ALA A 33 13.76 -2.70 30.96
C ALA A 33 13.92 -4.22 30.90
N PHE A 34 15.12 -4.70 31.14
CA PHE A 34 15.39 -6.09 31.48
C PHE A 34 15.60 -6.21 32.98
N GLN A 35 14.89 -7.13 33.63
CA GLN A 35 15.05 -7.38 35.06
C GLN A 35 15.56 -8.81 35.29
N GLN A 36 16.65 -8.95 36.01
CA GLN A 36 17.18 -10.21 36.44
C GLN A 36 16.42 -10.73 37.67
N ALA A 37 16.60 -12.01 37.99
CA ALA A 37 15.94 -12.66 39.12
C ALA A 37 16.31 -12.02 40.47
N ASP A 38 17.48 -11.41 40.58
CA ASP A 38 17.96 -10.68 41.77
C ASP A 38 17.44 -9.26 41.85
N GLY A 39 16.61 -8.84 40.91
CA GLY A 39 16.05 -7.48 40.83
C GLY A 39 16.93 -6.45 40.14
N VAL A 40 18.14 -6.82 39.76
CA VAL A 40 19.02 -5.91 39.01
C VAL A 40 18.47 -5.67 37.60
N ARG A 41 18.50 -4.43 37.16
CA ARG A 41 18.09 -4.01 35.81
C ARG A 41 19.32 -3.60 35.00
N PRO A 42 19.95 -4.51 34.29
CA PRO A 42 21.13 -4.19 33.48
C PRO A 42 20.81 -3.28 32.28
N PHE A 43 19.55 -3.20 31.92
CA PHE A 43 19.02 -2.30 30.90
C PHE A 43 17.71 -1.70 31.41
N ASP A 44 17.61 -0.41 31.44
CA ASP A 44 16.46 0.34 31.95
C ASP A 44 16.44 1.74 31.32
N LEU A 45 15.74 1.88 30.18
CA LEU A 45 15.75 3.10 29.37
C LEU A 45 14.34 3.51 28.96
N ASP A 46 14.15 4.81 28.91
CA ASP A 46 12.99 5.42 28.27
C ASP A 46 13.02 5.10 26.75
N VAL A 47 11.87 4.71 26.21
CA VAL A 47 11.72 4.39 24.76
C VAL A 47 12.12 5.58 23.88
N ALA A 48 11.87 6.82 24.34
CA ALA A 48 12.28 8.03 23.63
C ALA A 48 13.81 8.18 23.56
N GLN A 49 14.53 7.70 24.57
CA GLN A 49 16.00 7.68 24.56
C GLN A 49 16.56 6.61 23.60
N MET A 50 15.87 5.49 23.49
CA MET A 50 16.29 4.40 22.58
C MET A 50 16.10 4.76 21.12
N PHE A 51 14.96 5.32 20.78
CA PHE A 51 14.59 5.60 19.38
C PHE A 51 14.84 7.06 18.98
N GLY A 52 15.02 7.94 19.97
CA GLY A 52 15.16 9.38 19.75
C GLY A 52 13.95 10.01 19.07
N HIS A 53 14.16 11.18 18.55
CA HIS A 53 13.19 11.85 17.70
C HIS A 53 13.88 12.22 16.38
N SER A 54 13.28 11.85 15.27
CA SER A 54 13.76 12.33 13.97
C SER A 54 13.76 13.86 13.96
N PRO A 55 14.85 14.51 13.55
CA PRO A 55 14.86 15.96 13.42
C PRO A 55 13.72 16.40 12.50
N LYS A 56 13.06 17.49 12.87
CA LYS A 56 12.00 18.06 12.05
C LYS A 56 12.60 18.51 10.71
N THR A 57 12.24 17.82 9.64
CA THR A 57 12.60 18.23 8.28
C THR A 57 11.65 19.32 7.83
N ILE A 58 12.17 20.49 7.51
CA ILE A 58 11.41 21.59 6.92
C ILE A 58 11.79 21.64 5.45
N MET A 59 10.85 21.29 4.59
CA MET A 59 11.02 21.43 3.15
C MET A 59 10.39 22.75 2.73
N GLN A 60 11.19 23.60 2.12
CA GLN A 60 10.73 24.86 1.51
C GLN A 60 10.86 24.69 0.01
N ASP A 61 9.77 24.87 -0.69
CA ASP A 61 9.74 24.80 -2.16
C ASP A 61 8.98 26.00 -2.69
N GLU A 62 9.44 26.50 -3.83
CA GLU A 62 8.75 27.57 -4.55
C GLU A 62 7.95 26.98 -5.71
N THR A 63 6.65 27.27 -5.73
CA THR A 63 5.80 26.85 -6.83
C THR A 63 6.15 27.63 -8.09
N VAL A 64 6.74 26.94 -9.06
CA VAL A 64 7.02 27.52 -10.38
C VAL A 64 5.86 27.18 -11.31
N GLU A 65 5.12 28.21 -11.72
CA GLU A 65 4.10 28.04 -12.75
C GLU A 65 4.78 27.72 -14.08
N ARG A 66 4.52 26.52 -14.59
CA ARG A 66 4.96 26.12 -15.93
C ARG A 66 3.88 26.45 -16.94
N LYS A 67 4.23 27.19 -17.96
CA LYS A 67 3.35 27.41 -19.12
C LYS A 67 3.64 26.29 -20.11
N TYR A 68 2.60 25.58 -20.47
CA TYR A 68 2.64 24.58 -21.54
C TYR A 68 2.02 25.13 -22.78
N GLU A 69 2.63 24.83 -23.92
CA GLU A 69 2.03 25.15 -25.20
C GLU A 69 0.82 24.27 -25.46
N ASN A 70 -0.18 24.86 -26.16
CA ASN A 70 -1.34 24.09 -26.58
C ASN A 70 -0.93 23.02 -27.59
N VAL A 71 -1.38 21.80 -27.38
CA VAL A 71 -1.14 20.73 -28.36
C VAL A 71 -1.98 20.96 -29.61
N VAL A 72 -1.34 20.99 -30.75
CA VAL A 72 -2.00 21.16 -32.08
C VAL A 72 -1.99 19.80 -32.77
N TYR A 73 -3.18 19.32 -33.10
CA TYR A 73 -3.35 18.06 -33.81
C TYR A 73 -3.65 18.28 -35.28
N GLN A 74 -3.07 17.44 -36.13
CA GLN A 74 -3.37 17.39 -37.56
C GLN A 74 -4.17 16.13 -37.85
N ASN A 75 -5.37 16.26 -38.39
CA ASN A 75 -6.26 15.15 -38.71
C ASN A 75 -5.62 14.09 -39.63
N SER A 76 -4.73 14.52 -40.52
CA SER A 76 -4.00 13.64 -41.43
C SER A 76 -2.99 12.73 -40.74
N GLN A 77 -2.66 13.00 -39.45
CA GLN A 77 -1.67 12.23 -38.68
C GLN A 77 -2.32 11.38 -37.58
N LEU A 78 -3.63 11.19 -37.60
CA LEU A 78 -4.35 10.45 -36.56
C LEU A 78 -3.80 9.04 -36.30
N GLU A 79 -3.48 8.31 -37.38
CA GLU A 79 -2.92 6.96 -37.29
C GLU A 79 -1.53 6.96 -36.63
N GLU A 80 -0.72 7.94 -36.91
CA GLU A 80 0.60 8.12 -36.28
C GLU A 80 0.45 8.41 -34.79
N TYR A 81 -0.44 9.34 -34.43
CA TYR A 81 -0.72 9.64 -33.01
C TYR A 81 -1.23 8.43 -32.25
N LEU A 82 -2.14 7.66 -32.84
CA LEU A 82 -2.61 6.41 -32.25
C LEU A 82 -1.46 5.42 -32.02
N THR A 83 -0.60 5.26 -33.01
CA THR A 83 0.58 4.39 -32.90
C THR A 83 1.53 4.85 -31.81
N GLN A 84 1.75 6.16 -31.68
CA GLN A 84 2.59 6.74 -30.63
C GLN A 84 1.98 6.49 -29.25
N VAL A 85 0.68 6.71 -29.07
CA VAL A 85 -0.02 6.44 -27.80
C VAL A 85 0.05 4.98 -27.41
N LEU A 86 -0.18 4.06 -28.34
CA LEU A 86 -0.10 2.61 -28.07
C LEU A 86 1.32 2.12 -27.74
N ARG A 87 2.35 2.90 -28.06
CA ARG A 87 3.74 2.62 -27.71
C ARG A 87 4.19 3.24 -26.38
N LEU A 88 3.37 4.10 -25.77
CA LEU A 88 3.70 4.63 -24.45
C LEU A 88 3.82 3.50 -23.43
N GLU A 89 4.80 3.60 -22.55
CA GLU A 89 5.03 2.59 -21.51
C GLU A 89 3.77 2.34 -20.66
N ALA A 90 3.04 3.39 -20.33
CA ALA A 90 1.81 3.28 -19.55
C ALA A 90 0.65 2.58 -20.29
N VAL A 91 0.68 2.54 -21.64
CA VAL A 91 -0.41 2.03 -22.47
C VAL A 91 -0.08 0.71 -23.14
N ALA A 92 1.19 0.49 -23.48
CA ALA A 92 1.66 -0.69 -24.20
C ALA A 92 1.27 -2.00 -23.51
N CYS A 93 0.97 -3.02 -24.30
CA CYS A 93 0.62 -4.34 -23.81
C CYS A 93 1.71 -4.95 -22.92
N LYS A 94 1.30 -5.47 -21.77
CA LYS A 94 2.18 -6.07 -20.76
C LYS A 94 1.85 -7.53 -20.49
N ASP A 95 1.24 -8.23 -21.45
CA ASP A 95 0.84 -9.64 -21.31
C ASP A 95 2.01 -10.55 -20.89
N TRP A 96 3.20 -10.26 -21.38
CA TRP A 96 4.42 -10.96 -21.01
C TRP A 96 4.73 -10.84 -19.51
N LEU A 97 4.40 -9.71 -18.91
CA LEU A 97 4.57 -9.46 -17.47
C LEU A 97 3.38 -10.03 -16.68
N THR A 98 2.16 -9.64 -17.05
CA THR A 98 0.95 -9.97 -16.30
C THR A 98 0.56 -11.46 -16.36
N ASN A 99 0.96 -12.19 -17.39
CA ASN A 99 0.61 -13.60 -17.58
C ASN A 99 1.73 -14.59 -17.22
N LYS A 100 2.97 -14.11 -17.02
CA LYS A 100 4.13 -14.99 -16.76
C LYS A 100 4.74 -14.83 -15.37
N VAL A 101 4.47 -13.72 -14.68
CA VAL A 101 4.90 -13.52 -13.29
C VAL A 101 3.72 -13.74 -12.33
N ASP A 102 3.98 -13.72 -11.06
CA ASP A 102 3.00 -13.99 -10.00
C ASP A 102 1.73 -13.14 -10.13
N ARG A 103 0.71 -13.71 -10.75
CA ARG A 103 -0.61 -13.07 -10.90
C ARG A 103 -1.38 -13.01 -9.60
N SER A 104 -1.09 -13.92 -8.71
CA SER A 104 -1.70 -14.02 -7.40
C SER A 104 -0.83 -14.83 -6.47
N VAL A 105 -0.57 -14.29 -5.30
CA VAL A 105 0.15 -14.95 -4.21
C VAL A 105 -0.87 -15.36 -3.16
N THR A 106 -0.76 -16.58 -2.64
CA THR A 106 -1.68 -17.25 -1.70
C THR A 106 -2.90 -17.87 -2.37
N GLY A 107 -3.55 -18.81 -1.67
CA GLY A 107 -4.77 -19.48 -2.15
C GLY A 107 -6.09 -18.75 -1.86
N LYS A 108 -6.05 -17.57 -1.23
CA LYS A 108 -7.25 -16.84 -0.78
C LYS A 108 -7.62 -15.65 -1.67
N ILE A 109 -7.18 -15.65 -2.91
CA ILE A 109 -7.49 -14.57 -3.86
C ILE A 109 -8.96 -14.68 -4.29
N ALA A 110 -9.77 -13.67 -3.97
CA ALA A 110 -11.16 -13.57 -4.38
C ALA A 110 -11.31 -12.84 -5.72
N ARG A 111 -10.45 -11.85 -5.99
CA ARG A 111 -10.42 -11.12 -7.27
C ARG A 111 -8.98 -10.90 -7.70
N LYS A 112 -8.66 -11.39 -8.89
CA LYS A 112 -7.36 -11.24 -9.54
C LYS A 112 -7.30 -9.95 -10.36
N GLN A 113 -6.10 -9.55 -10.75
CA GLN A 113 -5.87 -8.45 -11.70
C GLN A 113 -6.42 -8.76 -13.11
N CYS A 114 -6.39 -10.03 -13.54
CA CYS A 114 -6.97 -10.46 -14.80
C CYS A 114 -8.26 -11.22 -14.52
N VAL A 115 -9.37 -10.74 -15.03
CA VAL A 115 -10.71 -11.28 -14.77
C VAL A 115 -11.52 -11.42 -16.06
N GLY A 116 -12.64 -12.13 -15.98
CA GLY A 116 -13.54 -12.40 -17.11
C GLY A 116 -12.99 -13.44 -18.09
N GLU A 117 -13.74 -13.68 -19.16
CA GLU A 117 -13.42 -14.70 -20.15
C GLU A 117 -12.12 -14.40 -20.92
N LEU A 118 -11.86 -13.13 -21.22
CA LEU A 118 -10.70 -12.70 -21.97
C LEU A 118 -9.43 -12.58 -21.11
N GLN A 119 -9.54 -12.63 -19.79
CA GLN A 119 -8.42 -12.53 -18.87
C GLN A 119 -7.55 -11.28 -19.11
N LEU A 120 -8.18 -10.15 -19.44
CA LEU A 120 -7.47 -8.89 -19.64
C LEU A 120 -7.01 -8.30 -18.31
N PRO A 121 -5.84 -7.65 -18.25
CA PRO A 121 -5.29 -7.02 -17.05
C PRO A 121 -5.94 -5.65 -16.79
N LEU A 122 -7.24 -5.64 -16.51
CA LEU A 122 -8.05 -4.41 -16.37
C LEU A 122 -8.61 -4.22 -14.95
N ALA A 123 -8.26 -5.09 -14.00
CA ALA A 123 -8.77 -4.98 -12.65
C ALA A 123 -7.73 -4.28 -11.76
N ASP A 124 -7.91 -2.98 -11.53
CA ASP A 124 -7.05 -2.17 -10.66
C ASP A 124 -7.43 -2.29 -9.17
N CYS A 125 -8.26 -3.28 -8.84
CA CYS A 125 -8.66 -3.64 -7.50
C CYS A 125 -8.44 -5.13 -7.27
N GLY A 126 -7.56 -5.49 -6.35
CA GLY A 126 -7.35 -6.85 -5.87
C GLY A 126 -8.18 -7.12 -4.62
N VAL A 127 -8.72 -8.33 -4.46
CA VAL A 127 -9.45 -8.74 -3.27
C VAL A 127 -8.91 -10.07 -2.75
N VAL A 128 -8.57 -10.10 -1.46
CA VAL A 128 -8.08 -11.30 -0.75
C VAL A 128 -9.07 -11.64 0.35
N ALA A 129 -9.52 -12.89 0.40
CA ALA A 129 -10.36 -13.38 1.49
C ALA A 129 -9.55 -13.52 2.80
N LEU A 130 -10.16 -13.24 3.95
CA LEU A 130 -9.53 -13.39 5.26
C LEU A 130 -9.35 -14.86 5.64
N ASP A 131 -10.29 -15.71 5.24
CA ASP A 131 -10.25 -17.14 5.50
C ASP A 131 -10.89 -17.94 4.35
N TYR A 132 -10.92 -19.27 4.46
CA TYR A 132 -11.48 -20.17 3.43
C TYR A 132 -13.00 -20.42 3.56
N ARG A 133 -13.65 -19.93 4.58
CA ARG A 133 -15.06 -20.23 4.91
C ARG A 133 -15.92 -18.98 5.05
N GLY A 134 -15.31 -17.87 5.41
CA GLY A 134 -15.96 -16.59 5.64
C GLY A 134 -16.34 -15.86 4.35
N LYS A 135 -17.01 -14.76 4.54
CA LYS A 135 -17.47 -13.87 3.47
C LYS A 135 -16.72 -12.54 3.45
N TYR A 136 -15.76 -12.38 4.37
CA TYR A 136 -15.01 -11.15 4.52
C TYR A 136 -13.65 -11.22 3.83
N GLY A 137 -13.22 -10.08 3.36
CA GLY A 137 -11.95 -9.93 2.66
C GLY A 137 -11.38 -8.53 2.82
N ILE A 138 -10.23 -8.33 2.24
CA ILE A 138 -9.58 -7.02 2.12
C ILE A 138 -9.48 -6.68 0.65
N ALA A 139 -9.98 -5.51 0.27
CA ALA A 139 -9.80 -4.94 -1.06
C ALA A 139 -8.65 -3.94 -1.04
N THR A 140 -7.84 -3.94 -2.08
CA THR A 140 -6.75 -2.99 -2.28
C THR A 140 -6.79 -2.45 -3.69
N ALA A 141 -6.68 -1.14 -3.82
CA ALA A 141 -6.60 -0.45 -5.10
C ALA A 141 -5.47 0.58 -5.09
N ILE A 142 -4.99 0.95 -6.26
CA ILE A 142 -3.91 1.91 -6.45
C ILE A 142 -4.42 3.07 -7.29
N GLY A 143 -3.95 4.28 -6.99
CA GLY A 143 -4.08 5.46 -7.82
C GLY A 143 -2.71 6.07 -8.09
N HIS A 144 -2.47 6.52 -9.32
CA HIS A 144 -1.17 6.93 -9.79
C HIS A 144 -1.29 8.00 -10.88
N ALA A 145 -0.89 9.22 -10.62
CA ALA A 145 -1.01 10.34 -11.57
C ALA A 145 0.26 11.20 -11.68
N PRO A 146 1.42 10.61 -12.04
CA PRO A 146 2.69 11.32 -12.06
C PRO A 146 2.75 12.41 -13.13
N GLN A 147 2.15 12.19 -14.31
CA GLN A 147 2.13 13.17 -15.40
C GLN A 147 1.35 14.43 -15.01
N ALA A 148 0.17 14.24 -14.39
CA ALA A 148 -0.60 15.35 -13.87
C ALA A 148 0.16 16.08 -12.74
N GLY A 149 0.87 15.35 -11.90
CA GLY A 149 1.71 15.89 -10.84
C GLY A 149 2.86 16.75 -11.38
N LEU A 150 3.46 16.39 -12.52
CA LEU A 150 4.49 17.20 -13.18
C LEU A 150 3.94 18.53 -13.71
N ALA A 151 2.68 18.55 -14.13
CA ALA A 151 2.01 19.77 -14.58
C ALA A 151 1.53 20.62 -13.40
N SER A 152 0.92 19.98 -12.40
CA SER A 152 0.39 20.60 -11.19
C SER A 152 0.41 19.60 -10.05
N PRO A 153 1.21 19.81 -8.99
CA PRO A 153 1.24 18.92 -7.82
C PRO A 153 -0.14 18.74 -7.18
N GLN A 154 -0.93 19.80 -7.12
CA GLN A 154 -2.30 19.76 -6.62
C GLN A 154 -3.20 18.85 -7.47
N ALA A 155 -3.17 19.02 -8.80
CA ALA A 155 -3.96 18.16 -9.69
C ALA A 155 -3.50 16.71 -9.61
N GLY A 156 -2.20 16.45 -9.55
CA GLY A 156 -1.63 15.11 -9.42
C GLY A 156 -2.08 14.42 -8.15
N SER A 157 -2.06 15.10 -7.02
CA SER A 157 -2.51 14.52 -5.75
C SER A 157 -4.01 14.20 -5.75
N VAL A 158 -4.85 15.11 -6.24
CA VAL A 158 -6.30 14.88 -6.36
C VAL A 158 -6.61 13.72 -7.29
N LEU A 159 -5.96 13.65 -8.45
CA LEU A 159 -6.19 12.59 -9.44
C LEU A 159 -5.72 11.24 -8.94
N SER A 160 -4.58 11.15 -8.23
CA SER A 160 -4.10 9.90 -7.65
C SER A 160 -5.10 9.34 -6.63
N VAL A 161 -5.64 10.18 -5.75
CA VAL A 161 -6.65 9.76 -4.78
C VAL A 161 -7.96 9.38 -5.47
N ALA A 162 -8.41 10.19 -6.43
CA ALA A 162 -9.63 9.91 -7.18
C ALA A 162 -9.55 8.58 -7.94
N GLU A 163 -8.43 8.29 -8.58
CA GLU A 163 -8.21 7.01 -9.27
C GLU A 163 -8.26 5.83 -8.30
N ALA A 164 -7.55 5.90 -7.15
CA ALA A 164 -7.61 4.87 -6.15
C ALA A 164 -9.04 4.60 -5.65
N LEU A 165 -9.82 5.65 -5.41
CA LEU A 165 -11.21 5.54 -4.97
C LEU A 165 -12.13 4.98 -6.07
N THR A 166 -11.97 5.41 -7.31
CA THR A 166 -12.77 4.89 -8.42
C THR A 166 -12.44 3.44 -8.76
N ASN A 167 -11.24 2.98 -8.45
CA ASN A 167 -10.85 1.58 -8.60
C ASN A 167 -11.42 0.71 -7.48
N ILE A 168 -11.42 1.19 -6.22
CA ILE A 168 -11.85 0.37 -5.08
C ILE A 168 -13.38 0.23 -4.94
N VAL A 169 -14.17 1.18 -5.45
CA VAL A 169 -15.66 1.14 -5.34
C VAL A 169 -16.29 -0.05 -6.04
N TRP A 170 -15.59 -0.76 -6.88
CA TRP A 170 -16.05 -2.00 -7.51
C TRP A 170 -15.93 -3.24 -6.62
N ALA A 171 -15.32 -3.12 -5.45
CA ALA A 171 -15.39 -4.11 -4.39
C ALA A 171 -16.60 -3.81 -3.48
N PRO A 172 -17.36 -4.82 -3.02
CA PRO A 172 -18.43 -4.60 -2.05
C PRO A 172 -17.81 -4.22 -0.69
N LEU A 173 -17.76 -2.93 -0.42
CA LEU A 173 -17.25 -2.37 0.82
C LEU A 173 -18.31 -2.44 1.92
N ASN A 174 -17.96 -2.91 3.12
CA ASN A 174 -18.90 -3.16 4.20
C ASN A 174 -19.62 -1.88 4.71
N GLU A 175 -18.85 -0.80 4.85
CA GLU A 175 -19.34 0.52 5.30
C GLU A 175 -19.15 1.59 4.21
N GLY A 176 -19.18 1.16 2.94
CA GLY A 176 -18.90 2.07 1.84
C GLY A 176 -17.50 2.69 1.95
N LEU A 177 -17.37 3.95 1.58
CA LEU A 177 -16.08 4.65 1.60
C LEU A 177 -15.55 4.93 3.02
N ASP A 178 -16.40 4.86 4.05
CA ASP A 178 -15.98 5.07 5.44
C ASP A 178 -15.07 3.94 5.95
N SER A 179 -15.09 2.77 5.29
CA SER A 179 -14.19 1.66 5.59
C SER A 179 -12.85 1.72 4.86
N VAL A 180 -12.60 2.76 4.07
CA VAL A 180 -11.37 2.87 3.26
C VAL A 180 -10.29 3.60 4.03
N SER A 181 -9.15 2.94 4.20
CA SER A 181 -7.92 3.57 4.69
C SER A 181 -7.02 3.93 3.51
N LEU A 182 -6.46 5.12 3.52
CA LEU A 182 -5.54 5.59 2.49
C LEU A 182 -4.10 5.57 3.01
N SER A 183 -3.20 5.05 2.18
CA SER A 183 -1.76 5.19 2.36
C SER A 183 -1.21 5.94 1.15
N ALA A 184 -0.52 7.05 1.38
CA ALA A 184 0.03 7.86 0.31
C ALA A 184 1.56 7.92 0.40
N ASN A 185 2.20 7.80 -0.74
CA ASN A 185 3.64 7.99 -0.87
C ASN A 185 3.88 9.09 -1.93
N TRP A 186 4.28 10.26 -1.44
CA TRP A 186 4.56 11.41 -2.27
C TRP A 186 6.06 11.55 -2.46
N MET A 187 6.57 11.02 -3.58
CA MET A 187 7.96 11.21 -3.98
C MET A 187 8.02 12.26 -5.07
N TRP A 188 8.56 13.40 -4.74
CA TRP A 188 8.67 14.54 -5.64
C TRP A 188 10.13 14.96 -5.81
N PRO A 189 10.60 15.20 -7.03
CA PRO A 189 11.95 15.72 -7.24
C PRO A 189 11.98 17.20 -6.85
N CYS A 190 12.27 17.48 -5.58
CA CYS A 190 12.58 18.84 -5.16
C CYS A 190 13.91 19.26 -5.79
N ARG A 191 13.88 20.32 -6.54
CA ARG A 191 15.08 20.99 -7.03
C ARG A 191 15.34 22.18 -6.12
N SER A 192 16.06 21.95 -5.05
CA SER A 192 16.66 23.01 -4.22
C SER A 192 17.97 23.47 -4.84
#